data_e51f8c72c4285b322b6f1b17d124aa1f
#
_entry.id   e51f8c72c4285b322b6f1b17d124aa1f
#
_cell.length_a   1.000
_cell.length_b   1.000
_cell.length_c   1.000
_cell.angle_alpha   90.00
_cell.angle_beta   90.00
_cell.angle_gamma   90.00
#
_symmetry.space_group_name_H-M   'P 1'
#
loop_
_entity.id
_entity.type
_entity.pdbx_description
1 polymer ?
#
loop_
_entity_poly.entity_id
_entity_poly.type
_entity_poly.pdbx_seq_one_letter_code
_entity_poly.pdbx_strand_id
1 'polypeptide(L)'
;TWFDFLNRVCQYHINVPRIDLAIDDRKPYLSIPDLIVRTKEGLLSSKLREIDFHDSGELKEEVFQSKGGSLYLGSSASNLRLVFYEKGYEQNKKYGTELDENWNRYELRFRQEMAVSVVQELLRYRDVAGLAMEVLNSKIRFLEKPTDSMTTRKRLYPTYQAWAELMKDIGKVKLTMQPQKKSLQKVWEWLEKYVAPSLKLFAEVGKIEKRDYIGNLVANGEMNITQKQLYDDYIKARRLEERG
;
A
#
# COMPACT_ATOMS: atom_id res chain seq x y z
N THR A 1 -8.68 -9.02 17.41
CA THR A 1 -8.27 -8.93 15.98
C THR A 1 -6.95 -8.23 15.82
N TRP A 2 -6.32 -8.29 14.64
CA TRP A 2 -5.13 -7.50 14.30
C TRP A 2 -5.37 -5.99 14.44
N PHE A 3 -6.55 -5.51 14.10
CA PHE A 3 -6.94 -4.11 14.26
C PHE A 3 -7.01 -3.68 15.73
N ASP A 4 -7.45 -4.56 16.61
CA ASP A 4 -7.47 -4.28 18.05
C ASP A 4 -6.05 -4.19 18.61
N PHE A 5 -5.16 -5.06 18.13
CA PHE A 5 -3.73 -5.00 18.46
C PHE A 5 -3.11 -3.68 17.98
N LEU A 6 -3.27 -3.33 16.71
CA LEU A 6 -2.76 -2.07 16.15
C LEU A 6 -3.34 -0.84 16.88
N ASN A 7 -4.62 -0.87 17.25
CA ASN A 7 -5.24 0.19 18.01
C ASN A 7 -4.59 0.37 19.39
N ARG A 8 -4.30 -0.73 20.09
CA ARG A 8 -3.56 -0.68 21.37
C ARG A 8 -2.16 -0.13 21.21
N VAL A 9 -1.42 -0.59 20.17
CA VAL A 9 -0.07 -0.06 19.86
C VAL A 9 -0.10 1.45 19.71
N CYS A 10 -1.08 2.00 18.98
CA CYS A 10 -1.24 3.44 18.83
C CYS A 10 -1.63 4.15 20.13
N GLN A 11 -2.49 3.55 20.97
CA GLN A 11 -2.89 4.11 22.26
C GLN A 11 -1.71 4.29 23.22
N TYR A 12 -0.75 3.37 23.21
CA TYR A 12 0.45 3.41 24.06
C TYR A 12 1.62 4.18 23.41
N HIS A 13 1.38 4.88 22.28
CA HIS A 13 2.42 5.62 21.54
C HIS A 13 3.64 4.78 21.19
N ILE A 14 3.44 3.47 20.98
CA ILE A 14 4.52 2.57 20.60
C ILE A 14 4.93 2.87 19.16
N ASN A 15 6.22 3.07 18.94
CA ASN A 15 6.76 3.27 17.61
C ASN A 15 6.56 2.00 16.76
N VAL A 16 6.08 2.17 15.53
CA VAL A 16 5.96 1.10 14.53
C VAL A 16 7.07 1.28 13.49
N PRO A 17 8.25 0.68 13.69
CA PRO A 17 9.38 0.88 12.78
C PRO A 17 9.15 0.23 11.41
N ARG A 18 8.29 -0.81 11.36
CA ARG A 18 7.96 -1.54 10.13
C ARG A 18 6.61 -2.22 10.23
N ILE A 19 5.87 -2.21 9.12
CA ILE A 19 4.68 -3.04 8.89
C ILE A 19 4.74 -3.60 7.47
N ASP A 20 4.40 -4.86 7.32
CA ASP A 20 4.36 -5.54 6.03
C ASP A 20 2.93 -5.98 5.74
N LEU A 21 2.43 -5.62 4.56
CA LEU A 21 1.19 -6.16 4.02
C LEU A 21 1.56 -7.25 3.03
N ALA A 22 1.00 -8.45 3.20
CA ALA A 22 1.29 -9.58 2.35
C ALA A 22 0.03 -10.04 1.61
N ILE A 23 0.18 -10.30 0.33
CA ILE A 23 -0.83 -10.91 -0.55
C ILE A 23 -0.32 -12.29 -0.93
N ASP A 24 -1.03 -13.33 -0.54
CA ASP A 24 -0.76 -14.68 -0.94
C ASP A 24 -1.51 -15.00 -2.24
N ASP A 25 -0.77 -15.27 -3.29
CA ASP A 25 -1.28 -15.73 -4.57
C ASP A 25 -1.10 -17.25 -4.67
N ARG A 26 -2.22 -17.95 -4.63
CA ARG A 26 -2.29 -19.41 -4.78
C ARG A 26 -2.89 -19.84 -6.12
N LYS A 27 -3.14 -18.88 -7.01
CA LYS A 27 -3.71 -19.09 -8.33
C LYS A 27 -2.70 -18.83 -9.45
N PRO A 28 -1.44 -18.86 -9.22
CA PRO A 28 -0.28 -18.28 -9.89
C PRO A 28 -0.64 -17.29 -11.02
N TYR A 29 -1.24 -16.14 -10.63
CA TYR A 29 -1.49 -15.04 -11.57
C TYR A 29 -0.20 -14.56 -12.23
N LEU A 30 0.88 -14.49 -11.44
CA LEU A 30 2.17 -13.98 -11.88
C LEU A 30 3.24 -15.05 -11.73
N SER A 31 4.06 -15.20 -12.74
CA SER A 31 5.31 -15.96 -12.67
C SER A 31 6.43 -15.03 -12.22
N ILE A 32 7.07 -15.29 -11.07
CA ILE A 32 8.18 -14.47 -10.57
C ILE A 32 9.35 -14.45 -11.56
N PRO A 33 9.78 -15.57 -12.17
CA PRO A 33 10.78 -15.55 -13.24
C PRO A 33 10.39 -14.64 -14.42
N ASP A 34 9.12 -14.69 -14.88
CA ASP A 34 8.65 -13.82 -15.98
C ASP A 34 8.69 -12.35 -15.57
N LEU A 35 8.30 -11.98 -14.35
CA LEU A 35 8.41 -10.61 -13.86
C LEU A 35 9.85 -10.10 -13.83
N ILE A 36 10.82 -10.97 -13.49
CA ILE A 36 12.24 -10.63 -13.53
C ILE A 36 12.70 -10.36 -14.96
N VAL A 37 12.32 -11.23 -15.91
CA VAL A 37 12.63 -11.05 -17.34
C VAL A 37 12.02 -9.74 -17.86
N ARG A 38 10.73 -9.51 -17.64
CA ARG A 38 10.03 -8.28 -18.03
C ARG A 38 10.70 -7.03 -17.43
N THR A 39 11.14 -7.11 -16.20
CA THR A 39 11.83 -5.99 -15.54
C THR A 39 13.17 -5.70 -16.22
N LYS A 40 13.96 -6.74 -16.54
CA LYS A 40 15.24 -6.61 -17.29
C LYS A 40 15.03 -6.02 -18.70
N GLU A 41 13.95 -6.38 -19.37
CA GLU A 41 13.56 -5.83 -20.68
C GLU A 41 12.98 -4.42 -20.60
N GLY A 42 12.83 -3.90 -19.38
CA GLY A 42 12.28 -2.57 -19.15
C GLY A 42 10.76 -2.48 -19.32
N LEU A 43 10.06 -3.62 -19.28
CA LEU A 43 8.59 -3.71 -19.32
C LEU A 43 7.97 -3.52 -17.93
N LEU A 44 8.54 -2.62 -17.14
CA LEU A 44 8.06 -2.16 -15.85
C LEU A 44 8.02 -0.64 -15.83
N SER A 45 6.86 -0.06 -15.50
CA SER A 45 6.71 1.33 -15.10
C SER A 45 6.74 1.39 -13.59
N SER A 46 7.74 2.05 -13.00
CA SER A 46 7.93 2.09 -11.56
C SER A 46 8.39 3.46 -11.08
N LYS A 47 7.87 3.88 -9.93
CA LYS A 47 8.39 5.02 -9.15
C LYS A 47 9.54 4.59 -8.22
N LEU A 48 9.73 3.28 -8.02
CA LEU A 48 10.82 2.69 -7.27
C LEU A 48 11.98 2.42 -8.24
N ARG A 49 13.12 3.04 -8.01
CA ARG A 49 14.23 3.07 -8.99
C ARG A 49 15.23 1.94 -8.81
N GLU A 50 15.48 1.56 -7.57
CA GLU A 50 16.39 0.48 -7.24
C GLU A 50 15.68 -0.85 -7.36
N ILE A 51 16.29 -1.81 -8.03
CA ILE A 51 15.71 -3.11 -8.32
C ILE A 51 16.78 -4.16 -8.06
N ASP A 52 16.45 -5.14 -7.21
CA ASP A 52 17.26 -6.32 -6.97
C ASP A 52 16.44 -7.56 -7.34
N PHE A 53 17.12 -8.61 -7.74
CA PHE A 53 16.51 -9.91 -7.92
C PHE A 53 17.46 -11.01 -7.48
N HIS A 54 16.89 -12.06 -6.93
CA HIS A 54 17.62 -13.28 -6.58
C HIS A 54 16.94 -14.44 -7.28
N ASP A 55 17.75 -15.29 -7.87
CA ASP A 55 17.35 -16.58 -8.40
C ASP A 55 18.30 -17.61 -7.79
N SER A 56 17.74 -18.61 -7.14
CA SER A 56 18.51 -19.68 -6.51
C SER A 56 18.18 -21.00 -7.18
N GLY A 57 19.18 -21.85 -7.35
CA GLY A 57 18.99 -23.15 -7.97
C GLY A 57 20.19 -24.07 -7.76
N GLU A 58 20.11 -25.24 -8.35
CA GLU A 58 21.18 -26.21 -8.41
C GLU A 58 21.32 -26.77 -9.81
N LEU A 59 22.51 -27.26 -10.14
CA LEU A 59 22.74 -28.01 -11.36
C LEU A 59 22.48 -29.49 -11.08
N LYS A 60 21.49 -30.07 -11.74
CA LYS A 60 21.28 -31.52 -11.79
C LYS A 60 21.40 -31.98 -13.22
N GLU A 61 22.26 -32.94 -13.46
CA GLU A 61 22.50 -33.48 -14.80
C GLU A 61 22.76 -32.35 -15.84
N GLU A 62 23.58 -31.36 -15.44
CA GLU A 62 23.95 -30.19 -16.25
C GLU A 62 22.79 -29.24 -16.58
N VAL A 63 21.59 -29.45 -16.01
CA VAL A 63 20.43 -28.58 -16.16
C VAL A 63 20.22 -27.77 -14.87
N PHE A 64 20.06 -26.45 -15.03
CA PHE A 64 19.71 -25.57 -13.92
C PHE A 64 18.26 -25.84 -13.47
N GLN A 65 18.11 -26.23 -12.22
CA GLN A 65 16.81 -26.37 -11.54
C GLN A 65 16.64 -25.23 -10.54
N SER A 66 15.61 -24.39 -10.76
CA SER A 66 15.30 -23.30 -9.85
C SER A 66 14.87 -23.82 -8.48
N LYS A 67 15.33 -23.14 -7.43
CA LYS A 67 14.91 -23.31 -6.02
C LYS A 67 14.21 -22.07 -5.47
N GLY A 68 13.65 -21.28 -6.36
CA GLY A 68 12.85 -20.11 -6.07
C GLY A 68 13.54 -18.78 -6.38
N GLY A 69 12.73 -17.88 -6.91
CA GLY A 69 13.09 -16.52 -7.30
C GLY A 69 12.48 -15.45 -6.43
N SER A 70 13.08 -14.27 -6.43
CA SER A 70 12.56 -13.07 -5.75
C SER A 70 12.91 -11.82 -6.55
N LEU A 71 11.93 -10.91 -6.66
CA LEU A 71 12.07 -9.58 -7.25
C LEU A 71 11.82 -8.53 -6.17
N TYR A 72 12.77 -7.63 -5.99
CA TYR A 72 12.71 -6.52 -5.04
C TYR A 72 12.65 -5.21 -5.80
N LEU A 73 11.70 -4.36 -5.45
CA LEU A 73 11.53 -3.03 -6.01
C LEU A 73 11.59 -2.00 -4.88
N GLY A 74 12.53 -1.09 -4.98
CA GLY A 74 12.88 -0.11 -3.94
C GLY A 74 14.08 -0.53 -3.10
N SER A 75 14.86 0.47 -2.66
CA SER A 75 16.04 0.31 -1.83
C SER A 75 15.73 -0.41 -0.51
N SER A 76 16.71 -1.13 0.01
CA SER A 76 16.64 -1.75 1.33
C SER A 76 16.47 -0.72 2.47
N ALA A 77 16.90 0.51 2.25
CA ALA A 77 16.79 1.63 3.18
C ALA A 77 15.52 2.49 2.98
N SER A 78 14.76 2.27 1.89
CA SER A 78 13.59 3.09 1.58
C SER A 78 12.41 2.81 2.51
N ASN A 79 11.54 3.83 2.68
CA ASN A 79 10.32 3.71 3.47
C ASN A 79 9.28 2.77 2.85
N LEU A 80 9.42 2.46 1.56
CA LEU A 80 8.63 1.46 0.85
C LEU A 80 9.54 0.56 0.01
N ARG A 81 9.42 -0.75 0.22
CA ARG A 81 10.00 -1.78 -0.63
C ARG A 81 8.94 -2.81 -0.98
N LEU A 82 8.80 -3.14 -2.24
CA LEU A 82 7.94 -4.23 -2.70
C LEU A 82 8.81 -5.47 -2.91
N VAL A 83 8.27 -6.64 -2.53
CA VAL A 83 8.97 -7.92 -2.68
C VAL A 83 8.01 -8.93 -3.23
N PHE A 84 8.31 -9.48 -4.40
CA PHE A 84 7.56 -10.55 -5.05
C PHE A 84 8.43 -11.81 -5.05
N TYR A 85 7.92 -12.91 -4.52
CA TYR A 85 8.70 -14.13 -4.43
C TYR A 85 7.87 -15.41 -4.40
N GLU A 86 8.52 -16.50 -4.78
CA GLU A 86 7.96 -17.84 -4.78
C GLU A 86 7.95 -18.38 -3.34
N LYS A 87 6.85 -18.18 -2.64
CA LYS A 87 6.67 -18.50 -1.21
C LYS A 87 6.74 -19.99 -0.94
N GLY A 88 6.29 -20.82 -1.85
CA GLY A 88 6.33 -22.27 -1.71
C GLY A 88 7.77 -22.79 -1.55
N TYR A 89 8.70 -22.30 -2.35
CA TYR A 89 10.13 -22.64 -2.23
C TYR A 89 10.73 -22.17 -0.91
N GLU A 90 10.39 -20.96 -0.45
CA GLU A 90 10.85 -20.46 0.84
C GLU A 90 10.35 -21.34 2.00
N GLN A 91 9.09 -21.76 1.97
CA GLN A 91 8.50 -22.63 3.01
C GLN A 91 9.13 -24.02 2.99
N ASN A 92 9.30 -24.63 1.81
CA ASN A 92 9.96 -25.92 1.67
C ASN A 92 11.39 -25.86 2.23
N LYS A 93 12.18 -24.84 1.86
CA LYS A 93 13.55 -24.67 2.34
C LYS A 93 13.64 -24.44 3.85
N LYS A 94 12.71 -23.65 4.41
CA LYS A 94 12.79 -23.23 5.82
C LYS A 94 12.22 -24.26 6.78
N TYR A 95 11.18 -24.97 6.38
CA TYR A 95 10.42 -25.84 7.27
C TYR A 95 10.33 -27.29 6.80
N GLY A 96 10.92 -27.63 5.66
CA GLY A 96 10.83 -28.98 5.07
C GLY A 96 9.41 -29.38 4.66
N THR A 97 8.53 -28.39 4.41
CA THR A 97 7.16 -28.68 3.96
C THR A 97 7.16 -29.22 2.53
N GLU A 98 6.08 -29.87 2.12
CA GLU A 98 5.86 -30.19 0.71
C GLU A 98 5.93 -28.92 -0.15
N LEU A 99 6.57 -29.02 -1.32
CA LEU A 99 6.75 -27.89 -2.21
C LEU A 99 5.42 -27.53 -2.88
N ASP A 100 4.94 -26.32 -2.65
CA ASP A 100 3.80 -25.72 -3.35
C ASP A 100 4.32 -24.70 -4.37
N GLU A 101 4.59 -25.15 -5.59
CA GLU A 101 5.11 -24.30 -6.67
C GLU A 101 4.13 -23.21 -7.11
N ASN A 102 2.85 -23.34 -6.76
CA ASN A 102 1.80 -22.37 -7.10
C ASN A 102 1.65 -21.26 -6.04
N TRP A 103 2.46 -21.26 -5.01
CA TRP A 103 2.36 -20.25 -3.95
C TRP A 103 3.36 -19.13 -4.11
N ASN A 104 2.90 -18.01 -4.65
CA ASN A 104 3.62 -16.76 -4.67
C ASN A 104 3.16 -15.83 -3.55
N ARG A 105 4.02 -14.90 -3.15
CA ARG A 105 3.68 -13.84 -2.19
C ARG A 105 4.21 -12.51 -2.67
N TYR A 106 3.36 -11.49 -2.51
CA TYR A 106 3.67 -10.09 -2.80
C TYR A 106 3.62 -9.31 -1.49
N GLU A 107 4.76 -8.81 -1.03
CA GLU A 107 4.88 -8.04 0.22
C GLU A 107 5.11 -6.57 -0.07
N LEU A 108 4.34 -5.73 0.60
CA LEU A 108 4.53 -4.30 0.66
C LEU A 108 5.12 -3.98 2.03
N ARG A 109 6.41 -3.68 2.07
CA ARG A 109 7.18 -3.43 3.29
C ARG A 109 7.28 -1.94 3.54
N PHE A 110 6.56 -1.46 4.55
CA PHE A 110 6.56 -0.06 4.94
C PHE A 110 7.44 0.14 6.17
N ARG A 111 8.21 1.21 6.18
CA ARG A 111 9.13 1.55 7.28
C ARG A 111 8.95 2.98 7.74
N GLN A 112 9.41 3.25 8.96
CA GLN A 112 9.47 4.58 9.54
C GLN A 112 8.11 5.31 9.47
N GLU A 113 8.09 6.55 9.03
CA GLU A 113 6.89 7.39 8.92
C GLU A 113 5.80 6.77 8.02
N MET A 114 6.20 6.05 6.97
CA MET A 114 5.24 5.37 6.10
C MET A 114 4.57 4.19 6.80
N ALA A 115 5.26 3.48 7.69
CA ALA A 115 4.67 2.42 8.50
C ALA A 115 3.59 2.99 9.44
N VAL A 116 3.86 4.13 10.07
CA VAL A 116 2.90 4.83 10.93
C VAL A 116 1.67 5.26 10.12
N SER A 117 1.88 5.86 8.94
CA SER A 117 0.79 6.28 8.05
C SER A 117 -0.08 5.10 7.61
N VAL A 118 0.53 3.97 7.27
CA VAL A 118 -0.18 2.73 6.89
C VAL A 118 -1.01 2.19 8.04
N VAL A 119 -0.47 2.18 9.26
CA VAL A 119 -1.23 1.76 10.45
C VAL A 119 -2.45 2.64 10.67
N GLN A 120 -2.30 3.96 10.53
CA GLN A 120 -3.42 4.91 10.66
C GLN A 120 -4.50 4.66 9.59
N GLU A 121 -4.10 4.44 8.33
CA GLU A 121 -5.05 4.12 7.25
C GLU A 121 -5.74 2.77 7.48
N LEU A 122 -5.01 1.74 7.95
CA LEU A 122 -5.59 0.44 8.30
C LEU A 122 -6.60 0.56 9.45
N LEU A 123 -6.30 1.32 10.49
CA LEU A 123 -7.23 1.55 11.60
C LEU A 123 -8.46 2.33 11.16
N ARG A 124 -8.28 3.28 10.23
CA ARG A 124 -9.34 4.13 9.72
C ARG A 124 -10.31 3.40 8.80
N TYR A 125 -9.79 2.59 7.88
CA TYR A 125 -10.60 1.99 6.81
C TYR A 125 -10.84 0.50 6.98
N ARG A 126 -10.00 -0.19 7.76
CA ARG A 126 -10.04 -1.65 7.96
C ARG A 126 -10.04 -2.46 6.65
N ASP A 127 -9.43 -1.88 5.61
CA ASP A 127 -9.37 -2.45 4.26
C ASP A 127 -7.90 -2.68 3.84
N VAL A 128 -7.36 -3.83 4.20
CA VAL A 128 -5.98 -4.23 3.89
C VAL A 128 -5.80 -4.40 2.38
N ALA A 129 -6.75 -5.07 1.72
CA ALA A 129 -6.66 -5.37 0.30
C ALA A 129 -6.74 -4.10 -0.56
N GLY A 130 -7.67 -3.20 -0.22
CA GLY A 130 -7.81 -1.92 -0.91
C GLY A 130 -6.57 -1.03 -0.77
N LEU A 131 -5.99 -0.96 0.43
CA LEU A 131 -4.76 -0.21 0.65
C LEU A 131 -3.58 -0.81 -0.13
N ALA A 132 -3.41 -2.13 -0.11
CA ALA A 132 -2.37 -2.80 -0.87
C ALA A 132 -2.50 -2.54 -2.38
N MET A 133 -3.72 -2.63 -2.93
CA MET A 133 -4.01 -2.35 -4.33
C MET A 133 -3.71 -0.89 -4.70
N GLU A 134 -4.12 0.07 -3.86
CA GLU A 134 -3.86 1.49 -4.09
C GLU A 134 -2.36 1.77 -4.15
N VAL A 135 -1.59 1.20 -3.21
CA VAL A 135 -0.13 1.34 -3.20
C VAL A 135 0.49 0.70 -4.43
N LEU A 136 0.15 -0.55 -4.76
CA LEU A 136 0.67 -1.22 -5.94
C LEU A 136 0.40 -0.41 -7.21
N ASN A 137 -0.85 -0.03 -7.48
CA ASN A 137 -1.25 0.75 -8.65
C ASN A 137 -0.57 2.13 -8.72
N SER A 138 -0.30 2.75 -7.56
CA SER A 138 0.35 4.07 -7.52
C SER A 138 1.85 4.00 -7.76
N LYS A 139 2.49 2.86 -7.52
CA LYS A 139 3.96 2.71 -7.53
C LYS A 139 4.49 1.97 -8.73
N ILE A 140 3.78 0.93 -9.21
CA ILE A 140 4.26 0.05 -10.27
C ILE A 140 3.14 -0.34 -11.23
N ARG A 141 3.53 -0.67 -12.46
CA ARG A 141 2.69 -1.29 -13.48
C ARG A 141 3.57 -2.12 -14.41
N PHE A 142 3.32 -3.43 -14.47
CA PHE A 142 3.94 -4.29 -15.49
C PHE A 142 3.28 -4.07 -16.84
N LEU A 143 4.09 -4.09 -17.89
CA LEU A 143 3.73 -3.66 -19.23
C LEU A 143 3.81 -4.82 -20.20
N GLU A 144 3.00 -4.73 -21.25
CA GLU A 144 3.10 -5.58 -22.44
C GLU A 144 3.86 -4.81 -23.52
N LYS A 145 4.71 -5.53 -24.28
CA LYS A 145 5.38 -4.93 -25.44
C LYS A 145 4.32 -4.69 -26.53
N PRO A 146 4.15 -3.46 -27.03
CA PRO A 146 3.19 -3.21 -28.09
C PRO A 146 3.62 -3.95 -29.36
N THR A 147 2.63 -4.51 -30.04
CA THR A 147 2.82 -5.17 -31.34
C THR A 147 3.20 -4.20 -32.46
N ASP A 148 2.75 -2.95 -32.30
CA ASP A 148 3.07 -1.87 -33.24
C ASP A 148 4.25 -1.04 -32.73
N SER A 149 5.33 -1.02 -33.48
CA SER A 149 6.61 -0.38 -33.10
C SER A 149 6.59 1.16 -33.09
N MET A 150 5.42 1.78 -33.23
CA MET A 150 5.32 3.24 -33.38
C MET A 150 5.50 4.05 -32.09
N THR A 151 5.49 3.44 -30.92
CA THR A 151 5.67 4.20 -29.68
C THR A 151 6.79 3.68 -28.81
N THR A 152 7.69 4.56 -28.42
CA THR A 152 8.73 4.33 -27.41
C THR A 152 8.30 4.79 -26.01
N ARG A 153 7.13 5.42 -25.90
CA ARG A 153 6.64 5.99 -24.63
C ARG A 153 5.98 4.93 -23.76
N LYS A 154 6.68 4.41 -22.77
CA LYS A 154 6.20 3.36 -21.84
C LYS A 154 4.84 3.66 -21.19
N ARG A 155 4.45 4.92 -21.01
CA ARG A 155 3.12 5.28 -20.49
C ARG A 155 1.96 4.80 -21.38
N LEU A 156 2.23 4.62 -22.68
CA LEU A 156 1.25 4.19 -23.68
C LEU A 156 1.26 2.66 -23.89
N TYR A 157 2.22 1.94 -23.30
CA TYR A 157 2.26 0.49 -23.39
C TYR A 157 1.05 -0.11 -22.66
N PRO A 158 0.44 -1.15 -23.22
CA PRO A 158 -0.62 -1.89 -22.55
C PRO A 158 -0.13 -2.43 -21.21
N THR A 159 -1.05 -2.59 -20.28
CA THR A 159 -0.77 -3.29 -19.02
C THR A 159 -0.68 -4.78 -19.30
N TYR A 160 0.32 -5.44 -18.71
CA TYR A 160 0.47 -6.88 -18.74
C TYR A 160 -0.81 -7.57 -18.25
N GLN A 161 -1.36 -8.48 -19.04
CA GLN A 161 -2.68 -9.06 -18.80
C GLN A 161 -2.76 -9.73 -17.42
N ALA A 162 -1.80 -10.56 -17.05
CA ALA A 162 -1.79 -11.25 -15.76
C ALA A 162 -1.74 -10.27 -14.58
N TRP A 163 -1.00 -9.15 -14.72
CA TRP A 163 -1.02 -8.07 -13.74
C TRP A 163 -2.42 -7.43 -13.63
N ALA A 164 -3.06 -7.17 -14.76
CA ALA A 164 -4.40 -6.60 -14.76
C ALA A 164 -5.44 -7.54 -14.12
N GLU A 165 -5.31 -8.85 -14.32
CA GLU A 165 -6.17 -9.86 -13.70
C GLU A 165 -5.97 -9.93 -12.20
N LEU A 166 -4.73 -9.98 -11.71
CA LEU A 166 -4.41 -9.91 -10.28
C LEU A 166 -5.01 -8.66 -9.64
N MET A 167 -4.83 -7.50 -10.26
CA MET A 167 -5.34 -6.23 -9.73
C MET A 167 -6.87 -6.18 -9.71
N LYS A 168 -7.55 -6.82 -10.66
CA LYS A 168 -9.01 -6.98 -10.64
C LYS A 168 -9.49 -7.86 -9.49
N ASP A 169 -8.77 -8.93 -9.20
CA ASP A 169 -9.16 -9.89 -8.16
C ASP A 169 -8.97 -9.28 -6.76
N ILE A 170 -7.87 -8.60 -6.52
CA ILE A 170 -7.67 -7.80 -5.30
C ILE A 170 -8.75 -6.70 -5.19
N GLY A 171 -9.13 -6.07 -6.29
CA GLY A 171 -10.17 -5.06 -6.35
C GLY A 171 -11.59 -5.58 -6.06
N LYS A 172 -11.88 -6.85 -6.37
CA LYS A 172 -13.18 -7.46 -6.05
C LYS A 172 -13.39 -7.63 -4.54
N VAL A 173 -12.33 -7.89 -3.79
CA VAL A 173 -12.39 -7.92 -2.31
C VAL A 173 -12.79 -6.55 -1.77
N LYS A 174 -12.36 -5.46 -2.41
CA LYS A 174 -12.76 -4.09 -2.07
C LYS A 174 -14.24 -3.80 -2.40
N LEU A 175 -14.76 -4.35 -3.49
CA LEU A 175 -16.15 -4.16 -3.90
C LEU A 175 -17.18 -4.89 -3.01
N THR A 176 -16.77 -5.98 -2.38
CA THR A 176 -17.60 -6.69 -1.39
C THR A 176 -17.56 -6.04 0.00
N MET A 177 -16.49 -5.33 0.33
CA MET A 177 -16.42 -4.44 1.48
C MET A 177 -16.79 -3.04 0.96
N GLN A 178 -18.05 -2.61 1.11
CA GLN A 178 -18.44 -1.25 0.73
C GLN A 178 -17.44 -0.25 1.28
N PRO A 179 -16.83 0.61 0.43
CA PRO A 179 -15.96 1.66 0.92
C PRO A 179 -16.81 2.49 1.88
N GLN A 180 -16.43 2.50 3.16
CA GLN A 180 -17.09 3.38 4.11
C GLN A 180 -16.85 4.80 3.58
N LYS A 181 -17.90 5.44 3.10
CA LYS A 181 -17.83 6.84 2.66
C LYS A 181 -17.14 7.63 3.76
N LYS A 182 -16.12 8.39 3.40
CA LYS A 182 -15.52 9.38 4.30
C LYS A 182 -16.68 10.25 4.76
N SER A 183 -16.99 10.23 6.04
CA SER A 183 -18.02 11.09 6.62
C SER A 183 -17.35 12.12 7.54
N LEU A 184 -17.92 13.29 7.66
CA LEU A 184 -17.46 14.30 8.63
C LEU A 184 -17.35 13.74 10.05
N GLN A 185 -18.31 12.88 10.43
CA GLN A 185 -18.31 12.20 11.72
C GLN A 185 -17.02 11.38 11.94
N LYS A 186 -16.57 10.61 10.97
CA LYS A 186 -15.33 9.82 11.07
C LYS A 186 -14.07 10.71 11.11
N VAL A 187 -14.10 11.82 10.38
CA VAL A 187 -13.01 12.81 10.45
C VAL A 187 -12.95 13.41 11.85
N TRP A 188 -14.11 13.72 12.44
CA TRP A 188 -14.22 14.25 13.78
C TRP A 188 -13.71 13.26 14.85
N GLU A 189 -14.17 12.01 14.82
CA GLU A 189 -13.70 10.95 15.72
C GLU A 189 -12.18 10.74 15.65
N TRP A 190 -11.62 10.85 14.44
CA TRP A 190 -10.16 10.79 14.25
C TRP A 190 -9.45 12.01 14.86
N LEU A 191 -10.00 13.23 14.66
CA LEU A 191 -9.46 14.45 15.26
C LEU A 191 -9.47 14.37 16.79
N GLU A 192 -10.61 13.98 17.39
CA GLU A 192 -10.72 13.83 18.84
C GLU A 192 -9.71 12.84 19.41
N LYS A 193 -9.57 11.70 18.74
CA LYS A 193 -8.75 10.60 19.26
C LYS A 193 -7.25 10.81 19.08
N TYR A 194 -6.85 11.32 17.91
CA TYR A 194 -5.43 11.31 17.52
C TYR A 194 -4.79 12.70 17.41
N VAL A 195 -5.57 13.73 17.21
CA VAL A 195 -5.06 15.10 17.02
C VAL A 195 -5.27 15.96 18.25
N ALA A 196 -6.41 15.84 18.93
CA ALA A 196 -6.76 16.63 20.09
C ALA A 196 -5.71 16.62 21.21
N PRO A 197 -5.02 15.51 21.55
CA PRO A 197 -3.96 15.53 22.56
C PRO A 197 -2.81 16.47 22.18
N SER A 198 -2.39 16.47 20.91
CA SER A 198 -1.33 17.36 20.43
C SER A 198 -1.80 18.82 20.39
N LEU A 199 -3.04 19.07 19.97
CA LEU A 199 -3.61 20.42 20.02
C LEU A 199 -3.68 20.94 21.45
N LYS A 200 -4.07 20.09 22.42
CA LYS A 200 -4.09 20.45 23.84
C LYS A 200 -2.72 20.87 24.34
N LEU A 201 -1.67 20.12 24.01
CA LEU A 201 -0.28 20.48 24.33
C LEU A 201 0.06 21.90 23.83
N PHE A 202 -0.18 22.15 22.53
CA PHE A 202 0.13 23.45 21.93
C PHE A 202 -0.77 24.60 22.47
N ALA A 203 -1.99 24.30 22.86
CA ALA A 203 -2.84 25.29 23.53
C ALA A 203 -2.27 25.69 24.88
N GLU A 204 -1.74 24.77 25.69
CA GLU A 204 -1.11 25.08 26.98
C GLU A 204 0.22 25.84 26.79
N VAL A 205 1.07 25.42 25.87
CA VAL A 205 2.31 26.14 25.50
C VAL A 205 1.99 27.57 25.05
N GLY A 206 0.93 27.73 24.24
CA GLY A 206 0.49 29.06 23.77
C GLY A 206 0.06 30.02 24.86
N LYS A 207 -0.52 29.52 25.98
CA LYS A 207 -0.83 30.33 27.14
C LYS A 207 0.43 30.90 27.80
N ILE A 208 1.48 30.08 27.88
CA ILE A 208 2.77 30.49 28.47
C ILE A 208 3.46 31.50 27.55
N GLU A 209 3.50 31.25 26.27
CA GLU A 209 4.20 32.09 25.29
C GLU A 209 3.37 33.28 24.79
N LYS A 210 2.11 33.38 25.21
CA LYS A 210 1.12 34.39 24.74
C LYS A 210 0.95 34.37 23.22
N ARG A 211 0.92 33.14 22.63
CA ARG A 211 0.84 32.90 21.19
C ARG A 211 -0.30 31.94 20.87
N ASP A 212 -1.13 32.28 19.88
CA ASP A 212 -2.21 31.41 19.42
C ASP A 212 -1.70 30.43 18.35
N TYR A 213 -1.15 29.31 18.79
CA TYR A 213 -0.67 28.27 17.90
C TYR A 213 -1.80 27.58 17.14
N ILE A 214 -2.95 27.35 17.80
CA ILE A 214 -4.05 26.60 17.19
C ILE A 214 -4.76 27.45 16.15
N GLY A 215 -5.07 28.72 16.46
CA GLY A 215 -5.65 29.63 15.49
C GLY A 215 -4.77 29.83 14.27
N ASN A 216 -3.46 29.98 14.46
CA ASN A 216 -2.51 30.08 13.36
C ASN A 216 -2.44 28.80 12.50
N LEU A 217 -2.49 27.62 13.12
CA LEU A 217 -2.50 26.34 12.40
C LEU A 217 -3.74 26.23 11.50
N VAL A 218 -4.90 26.61 12.04
CA VAL A 218 -6.18 26.56 11.31
C VAL A 218 -6.21 27.61 10.19
N ALA A 219 -5.77 28.83 10.49
CA ALA A 219 -5.76 29.94 9.52
C ALA A 219 -4.85 29.68 8.31
N ASN A 220 -3.72 28.98 8.53
CA ASN A 220 -2.77 28.64 7.47
C ASN A 220 -3.04 27.27 6.83
N GLY A 221 -4.02 26.52 7.33
CA GLY A 221 -4.37 25.20 6.80
C GLY A 221 -5.22 25.29 5.53
N GLU A 222 -4.89 24.47 4.53
CA GLU A 222 -5.68 24.34 3.33
C GLU A 222 -6.39 23.00 3.27
N MET A 223 -7.67 23.00 2.90
CA MET A 223 -8.42 21.80 2.64
C MET A 223 -7.96 21.14 1.33
N ASN A 224 -7.61 19.85 1.39
CA ASN A 224 -7.38 19.05 0.19
C ASN A 224 -8.70 18.76 -0.56
N ILE A 225 -8.60 18.22 -1.78
CA ILE A 225 -9.75 17.95 -2.66
C ILE A 225 -10.84 17.12 -1.96
N THR A 226 -10.45 16.08 -1.20
CA THR A 226 -11.38 15.22 -0.47
C THR A 226 -12.11 15.95 0.66
N GLN A 227 -11.40 16.84 1.36
CA GLN A 227 -11.99 17.63 2.43
C GLN A 227 -12.95 18.70 1.89
N LYS A 228 -12.59 19.34 0.76
CA LYS A 228 -13.51 20.27 0.05
C LYS A 228 -14.78 19.56 -0.37
N GLN A 229 -14.68 18.35 -0.92
CA GLN A 229 -15.85 17.57 -1.32
C GLN A 229 -16.74 17.17 -0.14
N LEU A 230 -16.16 16.76 1.00
CA LEU A 230 -16.90 16.48 2.23
C LEU A 230 -17.64 17.72 2.77
N TYR A 231 -17.00 18.87 2.67
CA TYR A 231 -17.60 20.15 3.07
C TYR A 231 -18.78 20.51 2.18
N ASP A 232 -18.60 20.43 0.86
CA ASP A 232 -19.65 20.71 -0.14
C ASP A 232 -20.85 19.79 0.03
N ASP A 233 -20.61 18.48 0.25
CA ASP A 233 -21.66 17.49 0.49
C ASP A 233 -22.44 17.80 1.78
N TYR A 234 -21.74 18.22 2.83
CA TYR A 234 -22.37 18.63 4.09
C TYR A 234 -23.26 19.86 3.90
N ILE A 235 -22.77 20.90 3.23
CA ILE A 235 -23.54 22.13 2.97
C ILE A 235 -24.78 21.83 2.12
N LYS A 236 -24.66 20.94 1.11
CA LYS A 236 -25.83 20.51 0.32
C LYS A 236 -26.88 19.80 1.16
N ALA A 237 -26.46 18.87 2.03
CA ALA A 237 -27.38 18.16 2.92
C ALA A 237 -28.12 19.11 3.86
N ARG A 238 -27.41 20.05 4.51
CA ARG A 238 -28.00 21.05 5.41
C ARG A 238 -29.04 21.93 4.72
N ARG A 239 -28.74 22.40 3.50
CA ARG A 239 -29.68 23.22 2.69
C ARG A 239 -30.95 22.47 2.29
N LEU A 240 -30.89 21.14 2.18
CA LEU A 240 -32.07 20.32 1.92
C LEU A 240 -32.93 20.16 3.19
N GLU A 241 -32.29 19.99 4.36
CA GLU A 241 -33.01 19.93 5.65
C GLU A 241 -33.70 21.25 6.04
N GLU A 242 -33.15 22.41 5.66
CA GLU A 242 -33.74 23.74 5.93
C GLU A 242 -34.87 24.10 4.99
N ARG A 243 -35.11 23.30 3.93
CA ARG A 243 -36.19 23.53 2.91
C ARG A 243 -37.35 22.57 3.01
N GLY A 244 -37.31 21.59 3.90
CA GLY A 244 -38.36 20.60 4.15
C GLY A 244 -39.00 20.81 5.51
#